data_df0f16f645d5e4506c88a9fb6f09b527
#
_entry.id   df0f16f645d5e4506c88a9fb6f09b527
#
_cell.length_a   1.000
_cell.length_b   1.000
_cell.length_c   1.000
_cell.angle_alpha   90.00
_cell.angle_beta   90.00
_cell.angle_gamma   90.00
#
_symmetry.space_group_name_H-M   'P 1'
#
loop_
_entity.id
_entity.type
_entity.pdbx_description
1 polymer ?
#
loop_
_entity_poly.entity_id
_entity_poly.type
_entity_poly.pdbx_seq_one_letter_code
_entity_poly.pdbx_strand_id
1 'polypeptide(L)'
;MPKLANRDAFLAAVKSTYGNIDIIDRPKVVNLCSTYNLDLPNWLLNDTSRRISRGVYSLNGVVASPVEKPIKVKPVVGVQPTVPLASQPVETLVAAEMAATILQMNPQAETFTLVPSKATGYVPFGNFNDVRQILKSGKFDPMYITGLSGNGKTMMVEQVCAQEKRELVRANITIETDEDDLLGGFRLQDGKTVWQNGPVVVAMERGAVLLLDEVDLGSNKLMCLQPVLEGKPIYLKKVNKVITPAPGFNIVATANTKGKGSDDGRFIGTNVMNEAFLERFSITMEQEYPSVKVEQKIVANALGSNGISDNDFVEKLVLWADVIRKSFYEGAVSEIISTRRLVHICEAYAIFNQYREKAIQLCLNRFDVDTKNSFLELYKKLDASVSPLPEETKTTETQADPEIAF
;
A
#
# COMPACT_ATOMS: atom_id res chain seq x y z
N MET A 1 -15.83 36.46 33.73
CA MET A 1 -15.12 35.46 34.55
C MET A 1 -15.59 33.99 34.39
N PRO A 2 -16.14 33.54 33.24
CA PRO A 2 -16.45 32.11 33.06
C PRO A 2 -15.30 31.24 32.55
N LYS A 3 -14.19 31.83 32.12
CA LYS A 3 -13.08 31.06 31.46
C LYS A 3 -12.16 30.29 32.42
N LEU A 4 -12.08 30.69 33.69
CA LEU A 4 -11.25 30.02 34.71
C LEU A 4 -11.88 28.73 35.24
N ALA A 5 -13.19 28.74 35.45
CA ALA A 5 -13.91 27.57 35.97
C ALA A 5 -13.83 26.32 35.06
N ASN A 6 -13.77 26.51 33.74
CA ASN A 6 -13.67 25.41 32.79
C ASN A 6 -12.25 24.80 32.75
N ARG A 7 -11.20 25.60 33.00
CA ARG A 7 -9.81 25.11 33.03
C ARG A 7 -9.55 24.24 34.26
N ASP A 8 -9.97 24.67 35.42
CA ASP A 8 -9.73 23.92 36.67
C ASP A 8 -10.57 22.63 36.70
N ALA A 9 -11.79 22.66 36.18
CA ALA A 9 -12.62 21.47 36.03
C ALA A 9 -11.98 20.45 35.07
N PHE A 10 -11.42 20.89 33.94
CA PHE A 10 -10.75 20.04 33.01
C PHE A 10 -9.46 19.43 33.62
N LEU A 11 -8.63 20.22 34.31
CA LEU A 11 -7.41 19.73 34.96
C LEU A 11 -7.73 18.74 36.09
N ALA A 12 -8.83 18.96 36.85
CA ALA A 12 -9.31 18.01 37.84
C ALA A 12 -9.75 16.68 37.20
N ALA A 13 -10.47 16.73 36.09
CA ALA A 13 -10.87 15.54 35.34
C ALA A 13 -9.65 14.77 34.79
N VAL A 14 -8.63 15.46 34.26
CA VAL A 14 -7.35 14.85 33.84
C VAL A 14 -6.72 14.13 35.01
N LYS A 15 -6.58 14.78 36.16
CA LYS A 15 -5.94 14.22 37.35
C LYS A 15 -6.70 13.01 37.90
N SER A 16 -8.01 13.04 37.85
CA SER A 16 -8.88 11.93 38.29
C SER A 16 -8.77 10.71 37.40
N THR A 17 -8.62 10.91 36.06
CA THR A 17 -8.68 9.81 35.08
C THR A 17 -7.32 9.26 34.73
N TYR A 18 -6.30 10.14 34.61
CA TYR A 18 -4.96 9.77 34.11
C TYR A 18 -3.84 10.04 35.14
N GLY A 19 -4.17 10.53 36.33
CA GLY A 19 -3.18 10.90 37.34
C GLY A 19 -2.44 12.21 37.01
N ASN A 20 -1.23 12.37 37.57
CA ASN A 20 -0.40 13.54 37.30
C ASN A 20 0.37 13.33 35.99
N ILE A 21 -0.22 13.74 34.88
CA ILE A 21 0.42 13.75 33.56
C ILE A 21 0.71 15.20 33.14
N ASP A 22 1.84 15.42 32.45
CA ASP A 22 2.24 16.73 31.94
C ASP A 22 1.85 16.96 30.49
N ILE A 23 1.53 15.87 29.78
CA ILE A 23 1.26 15.85 28.33
C ILE A 23 -0.04 15.08 28.08
N ILE A 24 -0.88 15.61 27.20
CA ILE A 24 -2.13 14.98 26.79
C ILE A 24 -2.32 15.04 25.28
N ASP A 25 -2.81 13.97 24.69
CA ASP A 25 -3.18 13.90 23.29
C ASP A 25 -4.66 14.30 23.04
N ARG A 26 -4.95 14.73 21.81
CA ARG A 26 -6.29 15.19 21.44
C ARG A 26 -7.39 14.14 21.62
N PRO A 27 -7.20 12.86 21.32
CA PRO A 27 -8.21 11.83 21.60
C PRO A 27 -8.58 11.74 23.07
N LYS A 28 -7.60 11.80 23.98
CA LYS A 28 -7.85 11.80 25.44
C LYS A 28 -8.60 13.05 25.89
N VAL A 29 -8.28 14.22 25.31
CA VAL A 29 -9.01 15.48 25.58
C VAL A 29 -10.48 15.33 25.20
N VAL A 30 -10.80 14.82 24.02
CA VAL A 30 -12.17 14.62 23.55
C VAL A 30 -12.92 13.63 24.43
N ASN A 31 -12.29 12.52 24.80
CA ASN A 31 -12.88 11.50 25.66
C ASN A 31 -13.22 12.04 27.06
N LEU A 32 -12.29 12.81 27.67
CA LEU A 32 -12.54 13.46 28.95
C LEU A 32 -13.71 14.45 28.88
N CYS A 33 -13.76 15.29 27.87
CA CYS A 33 -14.84 16.24 27.69
C CYS A 33 -16.20 15.54 27.56
N SER A 34 -16.26 14.42 26.83
CA SER A 34 -17.47 13.60 26.71
C SER A 34 -17.86 12.93 28.02
N THR A 35 -16.89 12.36 28.75
CA THR A 35 -17.11 11.61 29.99
C THR A 35 -17.60 12.52 31.13
N TYR A 36 -17.03 13.72 31.25
CA TYR A 36 -17.33 14.65 32.33
C TYR A 36 -18.27 15.80 31.91
N ASN A 37 -18.85 15.74 30.72
CA ASN A 37 -19.75 16.75 30.13
C ASN A 37 -19.13 18.17 30.19
N LEU A 38 -17.87 18.29 29.77
CA LEU A 38 -17.12 19.55 29.75
C LEU A 38 -17.00 20.08 28.32
N ASP A 39 -16.95 21.40 28.17
CA ASP A 39 -16.63 22.02 26.90
C ASP A 39 -15.18 21.75 26.50
N LEU A 40 -14.90 21.69 25.18
CA LEU A 40 -13.54 21.53 24.67
C LEU A 40 -12.62 22.66 25.18
N PRO A 41 -11.45 22.33 25.75
CA PRO A 41 -10.57 23.32 26.36
C PRO A 41 -9.81 24.13 25.30
N ASN A 42 -10.47 25.15 24.73
CA ASN A 42 -9.90 26.01 23.69
C ASN A 42 -8.60 26.72 24.13
N TRP A 43 -8.43 26.96 25.44
CA TRP A 43 -7.20 27.50 26.03
C TRP A 43 -5.99 26.55 25.86
N LEU A 44 -6.24 25.24 25.67
CA LEU A 44 -5.21 24.21 25.44
C LEU A 44 -5.04 23.92 23.95
N LEU A 45 -6.16 23.75 23.24
CA LEU A 45 -6.15 23.28 21.84
C LEU A 45 -5.73 24.37 20.83
N ASN A 46 -6.05 25.66 21.14
CA ASN A 46 -5.73 26.79 20.28
C ASN A 46 -4.43 27.54 20.65
N ASP A 47 -3.81 27.17 21.78
CA ASP A 47 -2.56 27.77 22.20
C ASP A 47 -1.37 27.06 21.55
N THR A 48 -0.78 27.69 20.54
CA THR A 48 0.36 27.16 19.81
C THR A 48 1.60 26.99 20.68
N SER A 49 1.76 27.78 21.77
CA SER A 49 2.87 27.70 22.71
C SER A 49 2.85 26.45 23.59
N ARG A 50 1.71 25.80 23.70
CA ARG A 50 1.49 24.55 24.45
C ARG A 50 1.55 23.30 23.57
N ARG A 51 1.66 23.47 22.25
CA ARG A 51 1.65 22.37 21.30
C ARG A 51 3.06 21.79 21.15
N ILE A 52 3.23 20.54 21.59
CA ILE A 52 4.51 19.79 21.50
C ILE A 52 4.68 19.18 20.11
N SER A 53 3.59 18.57 19.58
CA SER A 53 3.55 18.01 18.23
C SER A 53 2.11 18.00 17.70
N ARG A 54 1.86 17.48 16.49
CA ARG A 54 0.50 17.43 15.92
C ARG A 54 -0.44 16.63 16.84
N GLY A 55 -1.37 17.32 17.50
CA GLY A 55 -2.37 16.72 18.38
C GLY A 55 -1.89 16.37 19.80
N VAL A 56 -0.69 16.83 20.22
CA VAL A 56 -0.13 16.61 21.56
C VAL A 56 0.16 17.95 22.23
N TYR A 57 -0.29 18.12 23.49
CA TYR A 57 -0.29 19.40 24.20
C TYR A 57 0.31 19.28 25.59
N SER A 58 1.01 20.35 26.05
CA SER A 58 1.52 20.48 27.41
C SER A 58 0.46 21.05 28.34
N LEU A 59 0.21 20.39 29.46
CA LEU A 59 -0.72 20.86 30.51
C LEU A 59 -0.08 21.90 31.43
N ASN A 60 1.24 21.82 31.67
CA ASN A 60 1.96 22.56 32.72
C ASN A 60 2.67 23.85 32.28
N GLY A 61 2.52 24.29 31.01
CA GLY A 61 3.10 25.57 30.61
C GLY A 61 3.57 25.65 29.16
N VAL A 62 4.21 26.77 28.82
CA VAL A 62 4.78 27.08 27.52
C VAL A 62 6.05 26.25 27.33
N VAL A 63 6.09 25.41 26.29
CA VAL A 63 7.31 24.72 25.87
C VAL A 63 8.10 25.68 24.99
N ALA A 64 9.14 26.33 25.54
CA ALA A 64 10.10 27.07 24.75
C ALA A 64 10.92 26.05 23.95
N SER A 65 10.63 25.85 22.70
CA SER A 65 11.46 25.08 21.78
C SER A 65 12.67 25.91 21.38
N PRO A 66 13.90 25.43 21.57
CA PRO A 66 15.03 25.99 20.86
C PRO A 66 14.93 25.60 19.40
N VAL A 67 14.83 26.59 18.53
CA VAL A 67 15.06 26.43 17.09
C VAL A 67 16.56 26.19 16.92
N GLU A 68 16.98 24.96 16.84
CA GLU A 68 18.32 24.63 16.38
C GLU A 68 18.43 24.91 14.88
N LYS A 69 19.27 25.88 14.56
CA LYS A 69 19.69 26.16 13.18
C LYS A 69 20.56 24.99 12.69
N PRO A 70 20.45 24.58 11.43
CA PRO A 70 21.26 23.50 10.89
C PRO A 70 22.75 23.87 10.87
N ILE A 71 23.54 23.05 11.52
CA ILE A 71 25.02 23.16 11.52
C ILE A 71 25.52 22.69 10.14
N LYS A 72 26.20 23.55 9.42
CA LYS A 72 26.93 23.23 8.19
C LYS A 72 28.10 22.32 8.53
N VAL A 73 28.02 21.05 8.18
CA VAL A 73 29.14 20.12 8.20
C VAL A 73 29.87 20.17 6.87
N LYS A 74 31.18 20.50 6.89
CA LYS A 74 32.06 20.43 5.72
C LYS A 74 32.39 18.97 5.42
N PRO A 75 32.60 18.59 4.13
CA PRO A 75 32.89 17.21 3.76
C PRO A 75 34.31 16.83 4.18
N VAL A 76 34.44 15.69 4.85
CA VAL A 76 35.72 15.00 5.05
C VAL A 76 35.88 13.97 3.96
N VAL A 77 37.00 14.09 3.25
CA VAL A 77 37.43 13.19 2.18
C VAL A 77 38.07 11.93 2.78
N GLY A 78 37.70 10.78 2.28
CA GLY A 78 38.55 9.58 2.23
C GLY A 78 38.29 8.53 3.30
N VAL A 79 37.81 7.38 2.88
CA VAL A 79 38.45 6.06 2.89
C VAL A 79 37.46 5.04 2.36
N GLN A 80 37.81 4.36 1.27
CA GLN A 80 37.14 3.13 0.82
C GLN A 80 37.56 1.95 1.70
N PRO A 81 36.68 0.97 1.88
CA PRO A 81 37.08 -0.41 1.73
C PRO A 81 36.19 -1.17 0.75
N THR A 82 36.85 -1.80 -0.18
CA THR A 82 36.34 -2.82 -1.09
C THR A 82 36.11 -4.14 -0.36
N VAL A 83 34.94 -4.73 -0.50
CA VAL A 83 34.73 -6.20 -0.56
C VAL A 83 33.41 -6.48 -1.28
N PRO A 84 33.35 -7.43 -2.22
CA PRO A 84 32.15 -7.71 -3.02
C PRO A 84 31.26 -8.74 -2.36
N LEU A 85 29.97 -8.49 -2.33
CA LEU A 85 28.98 -9.54 -2.11
C LEU A 85 27.88 -9.42 -3.15
N ALA A 86 27.81 -10.45 -3.97
CA ALA A 86 26.78 -10.60 -4.99
C ALA A 86 25.42 -10.84 -4.32
N SER A 87 24.45 -10.04 -4.69
CA SER A 87 23.02 -10.32 -4.47
C SER A 87 22.20 -9.49 -5.43
N GLN A 88 21.42 -10.15 -6.27
CA GLN A 88 20.36 -9.59 -7.11
C GLN A 88 19.05 -10.31 -6.78
N PRO A 89 17.85 -9.77 -7.12
CA PRO A 89 17.45 -8.41 -7.46
C PRO A 89 16.22 -7.94 -6.65
N VAL A 90 16.33 -6.83 -5.99
CA VAL A 90 15.20 -6.06 -5.41
C VAL A 90 14.79 -4.92 -6.37
N GLU A 91 15.24 -4.97 -7.61
CA GLU A 91 15.26 -3.82 -8.53
C GLU A 91 13.94 -3.45 -9.19
N THR A 92 12.90 -4.28 -9.16
CA THR A 92 11.72 -4.03 -10.01
C THR A 92 10.62 -3.17 -9.36
N LEU A 93 10.49 -3.16 -8.05
CA LEU A 93 9.53 -2.27 -7.35
C LEU A 93 10.11 -0.88 -7.11
N VAL A 94 11.41 -0.82 -6.83
CA VAL A 94 12.14 0.45 -6.63
C VAL A 94 12.25 1.24 -7.94
N ALA A 95 12.30 0.58 -9.09
CA ALA A 95 12.47 1.26 -10.36
C ALA A 95 11.26 2.12 -10.79
N ALA A 96 10.03 1.71 -10.51
CA ALA A 96 8.85 2.49 -10.86
C ALA A 96 8.64 3.68 -9.91
N GLU A 97 8.90 3.50 -8.61
CA GLU A 97 8.88 4.60 -7.63
C GLU A 97 10.08 5.54 -7.82
N MET A 98 11.27 5.02 -8.10
CA MET A 98 12.43 5.84 -8.49
C MET A 98 12.22 6.54 -9.82
N ALA A 99 11.56 5.92 -10.79
CA ALA A 99 11.22 6.56 -12.06
C ALA A 99 10.26 7.75 -11.88
N ALA A 100 9.24 7.60 -11.04
CA ALA A 100 8.36 8.72 -10.68
C ALA A 100 9.14 9.82 -9.94
N THR A 101 10.05 9.46 -9.05
CA THR A 101 10.91 10.39 -8.28
C THR A 101 11.97 11.05 -9.18
N ILE A 102 12.56 10.33 -10.14
CA ILE A 102 13.55 10.86 -11.08
C ILE A 102 12.94 11.81 -12.09
N LEU A 103 11.70 11.54 -12.56
CA LEU A 103 10.93 12.50 -13.37
C LEU A 103 10.64 13.79 -12.60
N GLN A 104 10.48 13.70 -11.29
CA GLN A 104 10.35 14.86 -10.42
C GLN A 104 11.65 15.67 -10.31
N MET A 105 12.81 15.05 -10.42
CA MET A 105 14.11 15.68 -10.24
C MET A 105 14.73 16.26 -11.52
N ASN A 106 14.31 15.78 -12.72
CA ASN A 106 14.90 16.25 -13.98
C ASN A 106 13.91 16.28 -15.16
N PRO A 107 13.13 17.35 -15.32
CA PRO A 107 12.15 17.47 -16.40
C PRO A 107 12.75 17.54 -17.81
N GLN A 108 14.08 17.58 -17.96
CA GLN A 108 14.77 17.68 -19.25
C GLN A 108 15.38 16.36 -19.76
N ALA A 109 15.14 15.23 -19.07
CA ALA A 109 15.61 13.93 -19.56
C ALA A 109 14.69 13.41 -20.69
N GLU A 110 14.86 13.93 -21.89
CA GLU A 110 14.11 13.51 -23.10
C GLU A 110 14.32 12.04 -23.52
N THR A 111 15.25 11.32 -22.89
CA THR A 111 15.62 9.94 -23.25
C THR A 111 15.15 8.87 -22.26
N PHE A 112 14.45 9.27 -21.18
CA PHE A 112 14.00 8.32 -20.19
C PHE A 112 12.65 7.68 -20.60
N THR A 113 12.64 6.34 -20.69
CA THR A 113 11.42 5.57 -20.99
C THR A 113 10.75 5.08 -19.70
N LEU A 114 9.44 5.24 -19.63
CA LEU A 114 8.58 4.75 -18.56
C LEU A 114 7.95 3.38 -18.89
N VAL A 115 8.51 2.65 -19.85
CA VAL A 115 8.05 1.29 -20.18
C VAL A 115 8.44 0.35 -19.05
N PRO A 116 7.49 -0.35 -18.40
CA PRO A 116 7.80 -1.29 -17.34
C PRO A 116 8.70 -2.44 -17.82
N SER A 117 9.47 -3.00 -16.91
CA SER A 117 10.25 -4.21 -17.19
C SER A 117 9.34 -5.43 -17.30
N LYS A 118 9.71 -6.38 -18.17
CA LYS A 118 9.01 -7.67 -18.23
C LYS A 118 9.40 -8.52 -17.04
N ALA A 119 8.41 -8.94 -16.25
CA ALA A 119 8.65 -9.84 -15.14
C ALA A 119 8.97 -11.24 -15.64
N THR A 120 10.11 -11.78 -15.20
CA THR A 120 10.51 -13.15 -15.51
C THR A 120 9.52 -14.14 -14.89
N GLY A 121 9.02 -15.08 -15.69
CA GLY A 121 8.07 -16.07 -15.20
C GLY A 121 6.63 -15.59 -15.02
N TYR A 122 6.28 -14.38 -15.46
CA TYR A 122 4.88 -13.93 -15.45
C TYR A 122 4.00 -14.83 -16.33
N VAL A 123 2.87 -15.24 -15.80
CA VAL A 123 1.87 -16.06 -16.49
C VAL A 123 0.62 -15.23 -16.75
N PRO A 124 0.28 -14.92 -18.02
CA PRO A 124 -0.95 -14.21 -18.35
C PRO A 124 -2.20 -15.02 -18.01
N PHE A 125 -3.21 -14.37 -17.45
CA PHE A 125 -4.50 -14.97 -17.15
C PHE A 125 -5.61 -13.92 -17.05
N GLY A 126 -6.86 -14.36 -16.92
CA GLY A 126 -8.03 -13.49 -16.78
C GLY A 126 -8.16 -12.51 -17.94
N ASN A 127 -8.33 -11.25 -17.61
CA ASN A 127 -8.57 -10.17 -18.58
C ASN A 127 -7.30 -9.68 -19.32
N PHE A 128 -6.16 -10.39 -19.19
CA PHE A 128 -4.88 -9.95 -19.78
C PHE A 128 -4.98 -9.66 -21.28
N ASN A 129 -5.61 -10.55 -22.04
CA ASN A 129 -5.71 -10.38 -23.50
C ASN A 129 -6.64 -9.23 -23.89
N ASP A 130 -7.71 -9.01 -23.14
CA ASP A 130 -8.66 -7.92 -23.39
C ASP A 130 -8.02 -6.57 -23.10
N VAL A 131 -7.37 -6.42 -21.95
CA VAL A 131 -6.58 -5.22 -21.63
C VAL A 131 -5.49 -4.97 -22.69
N ARG A 132 -4.81 -6.04 -23.14
CA ARG A 132 -3.80 -5.95 -24.18
C ARG A 132 -4.39 -5.46 -25.52
N GLN A 133 -5.53 -5.98 -25.95
CA GLN A 133 -6.20 -5.54 -27.17
C GLN A 133 -6.60 -4.08 -27.11
N ILE A 134 -7.16 -3.63 -25.99
CA ILE A 134 -7.58 -2.24 -25.79
C ILE A 134 -6.37 -1.32 -25.86
N LEU A 135 -5.32 -1.57 -25.08
CA LEU A 135 -4.13 -0.74 -25.07
C LEU A 135 -3.38 -0.75 -26.40
N LYS A 136 -3.38 -1.89 -27.12
CA LYS A 136 -2.78 -2.02 -28.45
C LYS A 136 -3.54 -1.23 -29.52
N SER A 137 -4.88 -1.07 -29.36
CA SER A 137 -5.70 -0.31 -30.32
C SER A 137 -5.29 1.16 -30.44
N GLY A 138 -4.64 1.70 -29.42
CA GLY A 138 -4.26 3.12 -29.32
C GLY A 138 -5.46 4.06 -29.20
N LYS A 139 -6.69 3.55 -29.11
CA LYS A 139 -7.89 4.33 -28.85
C LYS A 139 -8.00 4.67 -27.39
N PHE A 140 -8.61 5.81 -27.10
CA PHE A 140 -8.91 6.20 -25.74
C PHE A 140 -10.17 5.49 -25.24
N ASP A 141 -9.99 4.51 -24.39
CA ASP A 141 -11.05 3.71 -23.75
C ASP A 141 -10.66 3.48 -22.29
N PRO A 142 -11.06 4.35 -21.36
CA PRO A 142 -10.72 4.23 -19.94
C PRO A 142 -11.34 2.97 -19.33
N MET A 143 -10.53 2.21 -18.58
CA MET A 143 -10.88 0.91 -18.00
C MET A 143 -10.93 0.96 -16.48
N TYR A 144 -11.93 0.33 -15.89
CA TYR A 144 -12.06 0.09 -14.46
C TYR A 144 -11.93 -1.41 -14.18
N ILE A 145 -10.89 -1.83 -13.47
CA ILE A 145 -10.61 -3.23 -13.18
C ILE A 145 -10.80 -3.48 -11.69
N THR A 146 -11.85 -4.21 -11.34
CA THR A 146 -12.19 -4.58 -9.98
C THR A 146 -11.83 -6.02 -9.66
N GLY A 147 -11.81 -6.37 -8.37
CA GLY A 147 -11.64 -7.73 -7.88
C GLY A 147 -10.84 -7.78 -6.58
N LEU A 148 -10.81 -8.93 -5.93
CA LEU A 148 -10.20 -9.11 -4.62
C LEU A 148 -8.70 -8.78 -4.61
N SER A 149 -8.17 -8.42 -3.43
CA SER A 149 -6.76 -8.07 -3.26
C SER A 149 -5.83 -9.26 -3.57
N GLY A 150 -4.68 -8.96 -4.19
CA GLY A 150 -3.64 -9.97 -4.47
C GLY A 150 -3.96 -10.95 -5.60
N ASN A 151 -4.93 -10.63 -6.46
CA ASN A 151 -5.29 -11.40 -7.66
C ASN A 151 -4.56 -10.93 -8.94
N GLY A 152 -3.60 -10.00 -8.84
CA GLY A 152 -2.72 -9.61 -9.93
C GLY A 152 -3.21 -8.49 -10.84
N LYS A 153 -4.25 -7.70 -10.49
CA LYS A 153 -4.77 -6.58 -11.30
C LYS A 153 -3.69 -5.61 -11.76
N THR A 154 -2.99 -5.01 -10.82
CA THR A 154 -1.93 -4.02 -11.08
C THR A 154 -0.81 -4.62 -11.91
N MET A 155 -0.32 -5.81 -11.55
CA MET A 155 0.74 -6.51 -12.28
C MET A 155 0.32 -6.87 -13.72
N MET A 156 -0.95 -7.18 -13.93
CA MET A 156 -1.49 -7.45 -15.27
C MET A 156 -1.32 -6.23 -16.18
N VAL A 157 -1.69 -5.04 -15.71
CA VAL A 157 -1.56 -3.79 -16.48
C VAL A 157 -0.10 -3.49 -16.77
N GLU A 158 0.77 -3.60 -15.76
CA GLU A 158 2.22 -3.40 -15.91
C GLU A 158 2.81 -4.35 -16.97
N GLN A 159 2.44 -5.64 -16.93
CA GLN A 159 2.97 -6.62 -17.86
C GLN A 159 2.40 -6.48 -19.28
N VAL A 160 1.15 -6.01 -19.43
CA VAL A 160 0.62 -5.64 -20.75
C VAL A 160 1.42 -4.47 -21.31
N CYS A 161 1.65 -3.41 -20.53
CA CYS A 161 2.45 -2.25 -20.96
C CYS A 161 3.88 -2.66 -21.32
N ALA A 162 4.51 -3.53 -20.54
CA ALA A 162 5.82 -4.07 -20.81
C ALA A 162 5.90 -4.85 -22.14
N GLN A 163 4.87 -5.66 -22.44
CA GLN A 163 4.83 -6.46 -23.68
C GLN A 163 4.57 -5.60 -24.91
N GLU A 164 3.66 -4.64 -24.82
CA GLU A 164 3.31 -3.73 -25.90
C GLU A 164 4.26 -2.51 -26.00
N LYS A 165 5.29 -2.45 -25.15
CA LYS A 165 6.26 -1.33 -25.08
C LYS A 165 5.57 0.03 -24.91
N ARG A 166 4.53 0.04 -24.09
CA ARG A 166 3.78 1.25 -23.74
C ARG A 166 4.32 1.84 -22.44
N GLU A 167 4.52 3.14 -22.43
CA GLU A 167 4.87 3.82 -21.19
C GLU A 167 3.70 3.76 -20.21
N LEU A 168 4.03 3.59 -18.93
CA LEU A 168 3.08 3.49 -17.82
C LEU A 168 3.45 4.52 -16.74
N VAL A 169 2.49 5.33 -16.36
CA VAL A 169 2.60 6.22 -15.21
C VAL A 169 1.62 5.73 -14.16
N ARG A 170 2.12 5.30 -13.00
CA ARG A 170 1.30 4.81 -11.89
C ARG A 170 1.11 5.90 -10.85
N ALA A 171 -0.13 6.08 -10.42
CA ALA A 171 -0.51 6.91 -9.28
C ALA A 171 -1.24 6.03 -8.25
N ASN A 172 -0.64 5.83 -7.07
CA ASN A 172 -1.29 5.15 -5.96
C ASN A 172 -2.26 6.12 -5.30
N ILE A 173 -3.54 5.76 -5.30
CA ILE A 173 -4.59 6.60 -4.75
C ILE A 173 -4.75 6.28 -3.25
N THR A 174 -4.90 7.33 -2.47
CA THR A 174 -5.17 7.28 -1.03
C THR A 174 -6.29 8.26 -0.69
N ILE A 175 -6.79 8.20 0.53
CA ILE A 175 -7.80 9.15 1.00
C ILE A 175 -7.30 10.61 1.00
N GLU A 176 -6.00 10.82 1.12
CA GLU A 176 -5.36 12.13 1.14
C GLU A 176 -5.10 12.68 -0.28
N THR A 177 -5.06 11.81 -1.29
CA THR A 177 -4.74 12.19 -2.68
C THR A 177 -5.63 13.32 -3.17
N ASP A 178 -5.02 14.37 -3.70
CA ASP A 178 -5.71 15.57 -4.14
C ASP A 178 -5.28 16.04 -5.56
N GLU A 179 -5.83 17.19 -5.99
CA GLU A 179 -5.55 17.77 -7.29
C GLU A 179 -4.06 18.09 -7.49
N ASP A 180 -3.38 18.55 -6.43
CA ASP A 180 -1.96 18.91 -6.50
C ASP A 180 -1.06 17.66 -6.63
N ASP A 181 -1.48 16.53 -6.05
CA ASP A 181 -0.78 15.26 -6.21
C ASP A 181 -0.97 14.67 -7.60
N LEU A 182 -2.16 14.85 -8.19
CA LEU A 182 -2.52 14.25 -9.47
C LEU A 182 -2.13 15.11 -10.68
N LEU A 183 -2.47 16.39 -10.66
CA LEU A 183 -2.22 17.31 -11.78
C LEU A 183 -0.90 18.04 -11.66
N GLY A 184 -0.44 18.30 -10.44
CA GLY A 184 0.80 19.00 -10.15
C GLY A 184 0.61 20.20 -9.25
N GLY A 185 1.69 20.63 -8.66
CA GLY A 185 1.71 21.70 -7.68
C GLY A 185 3.03 22.44 -7.64
N PHE A 186 3.05 23.53 -6.90
CA PHE A 186 4.28 24.26 -6.64
C PHE A 186 5.10 23.54 -5.56
N ARG A 187 6.39 23.36 -5.83
CA ARG A 187 7.36 22.74 -4.91
C ARG A 187 8.53 23.70 -4.71
N LEU A 188 9.14 23.66 -3.53
CA LEU A 188 10.36 24.40 -3.24
C LEU A 188 11.57 23.58 -3.68
N GLN A 189 12.28 24.06 -4.69
CA GLN A 189 13.50 23.44 -5.21
C GLN A 189 14.59 24.49 -5.25
N ASP A 190 15.74 24.22 -4.59
CA ASP A 190 16.91 25.11 -4.52
C ASP A 190 16.56 26.56 -4.10
N GLY A 191 15.61 26.70 -3.15
CA GLY A 191 15.16 27.99 -2.64
C GLY A 191 14.22 28.77 -3.57
N LYS A 192 13.77 28.16 -4.69
CA LYS A 192 12.83 28.73 -5.64
C LYS A 192 11.55 27.92 -5.67
N THR A 193 10.42 28.60 -5.84
CA THR A 193 9.14 27.94 -6.05
C THR A 193 9.02 27.56 -7.53
N VAL A 194 8.97 26.26 -7.82
CA VAL A 194 8.90 25.70 -9.18
C VAL A 194 7.62 24.88 -9.31
N TRP A 195 6.95 24.99 -10.45
CA TRP A 195 5.85 24.10 -10.78
C TRP A 195 6.38 22.71 -11.13
N GLN A 196 5.75 21.67 -10.59
CA GLN A 196 6.04 20.29 -10.90
C GLN A 196 4.77 19.60 -11.41
N ASN A 197 4.84 18.99 -12.60
CA ASN A 197 3.74 18.23 -13.16
C ASN A 197 3.46 16.98 -12.32
N GLY A 198 2.19 16.71 -12.08
CA GLY A 198 1.74 15.45 -11.46
C GLY A 198 1.67 14.30 -12.48
N PRO A 199 1.43 13.06 -12.00
CA PRO A 199 1.43 11.86 -12.83
C PRO A 199 0.40 11.91 -13.97
N VAL A 200 -0.74 12.53 -13.75
CA VAL A 200 -1.79 12.67 -14.78
C VAL A 200 -1.29 13.52 -15.94
N VAL A 201 -0.71 14.69 -15.63
CA VAL A 201 -0.17 15.60 -16.65
C VAL A 201 0.98 14.93 -17.41
N VAL A 202 1.88 14.25 -16.71
CA VAL A 202 2.99 13.50 -17.32
C VAL A 202 2.45 12.44 -18.28
N ALA A 203 1.46 11.66 -17.87
CA ALA A 203 0.86 10.63 -18.73
C ALA A 203 0.17 11.23 -19.97
N MET A 204 -0.57 12.33 -19.79
CA MET A 204 -1.25 13.03 -20.89
C MET A 204 -0.25 13.57 -21.91
N GLU A 205 0.80 14.27 -21.46
CA GLU A 205 1.82 14.87 -22.35
C GLU A 205 2.62 13.82 -23.12
N ARG A 206 2.86 12.64 -22.53
CA ARG A 206 3.64 11.56 -23.15
C ARG A 206 2.81 10.58 -23.97
N GLY A 207 1.46 10.62 -23.89
CA GLY A 207 0.61 9.59 -24.48
C GLY A 207 0.75 8.22 -23.79
N ALA A 208 1.15 8.23 -22.53
CA ALA A 208 1.35 7.04 -21.72
C ALA A 208 0.02 6.47 -21.19
N VAL A 209 0.07 5.24 -20.67
CA VAL A 209 -1.03 4.67 -19.89
C VAL A 209 -0.94 5.20 -18.47
N LEU A 210 -2.00 5.84 -17.99
CA LEU A 210 -2.15 6.27 -16.60
C LEU A 210 -2.81 5.14 -15.81
N LEU A 211 -2.11 4.59 -14.82
CA LEU A 211 -2.65 3.61 -13.88
C LEU A 211 -3.01 4.29 -12.57
N LEU A 212 -4.31 4.40 -12.27
CA LEU A 212 -4.82 4.83 -10.98
C LEU A 212 -5.02 3.59 -10.10
N ASP A 213 -4.08 3.32 -9.23
CA ASP A 213 -4.09 2.11 -8.40
C ASP A 213 -4.84 2.35 -7.08
N GLU A 214 -5.71 1.40 -6.71
CA GLU A 214 -6.57 1.46 -5.52
C GLU A 214 -7.50 2.70 -5.51
N VAL A 215 -8.12 3.00 -6.66
CA VAL A 215 -8.93 4.21 -6.85
C VAL A 215 -10.12 4.32 -5.89
N ASP A 216 -10.59 3.20 -5.37
CA ASP A 216 -11.68 3.12 -4.39
C ASP A 216 -11.31 3.58 -2.97
N LEU A 217 -10.01 3.83 -2.70
CA LEU A 217 -9.57 4.52 -1.48
C LEU A 217 -9.72 6.05 -1.60
N GLY A 218 -9.86 6.56 -2.82
CA GLY A 218 -9.90 7.98 -3.09
C GLY A 218 -11.15 8.68 -2.57
N SER A 219 -11.02 9.97 -2.30
CA SER A 219 -12.12 10.83 -1.89
C SER A 219 -12.75 11.55 -3.10
N ASN A 220 -13.78 12.39 -2.85
CA ASN A 220 -14.39 13.23 -3.88
C ASN A 220 -13.40 14.20 -4.58
N LYS A 221 -12.19 14.35 -4.07
CA LYS A 221 -11.11 15.14 -4.72
C LYS A 221 -10.71 14.58 -6.08
N LEU A 222 -10.95 13.28 -6.34
CA LEU A 222 -10.73 12.63 -7.64
C LEU A 222 -11.62 13.19 -8.76
N MET A 223 -12.65 13.98 -8.44
CA MET A 223 -13.51 14.61 -9.44
C MET A 223 -12.77 15.60 -10.35
N CYS A 224 -11.58 16.06 -9.99
CA CYS A 224 -10.69 16.83 -10.86
C CYS A 224 -10.29 16.03 -12.12
N LEU A 225 -10.39 14.70 -12.10
CA LEU A 225 -10.08 13.83 -13.24
C LEU A 225 -11.23 13.65 -14.25
N GLN A 226 -12.42 14.21 -14.01
CA GLN A 226 -13.55 14.04 -14.92
C GLN A 226 -13.22 14.40 -16.39
N PRO A 227 -12.62 15.55 -16.71
CA PRO A 227 -12.26 15.86 -18.09
C PRO A 227 -11.22 14.88 -18.65
N VAL A 228 -10.31 14.40 -17.82
CA VAL A 228 -9.26 13.46 -18.22
C VAL A 228 -9.87 12.09 -18.60
N LEU A 229 -10.85 11.61 -17.82
CA LEU A 229 -11.60 10.38 -18.10
C LEU A 229 -12.47 10.48 -19.38
N GLU A 230 -12.77 11.69 -19.83
CA GLU A 230 -13.45 11.93 -21.10
C GLU A 230 -12.47 12.14 -22.28
N GLY A 231 -11.16 12.00 -22.05
CA GLY A 231 -10.14 12.26 -23.07
C GLY A 231 -10.01 13.72 -23.49
N LYS A 232 -10.52 14.65 -22.67
CA LYS A 232 -10.54 16.08 -22.97
C LYS A 232 -9.30 16.79 -22.44
N PRO A 233 -8.93 17.94 -23.04
CA PRO A 233 -7.90 18.82 -22.49
C PRO A 233 -8.28 19.31 -21.09
N ILE A 234 -7.28 19.54 -20.23
CA ILE A 234 -7.43 20.15 -18.92
C ILE A 234 -6.72 21.50 -18.87
N TYR A 235 -7.27 22.40 -18.06
CA TYR A 235 -6.67 23.71 -17.82
C TYR A 235 -6.06 23.77 -16.43
N LEU A 236 -4.74 23.85 -16.37
CA LEU A 236 -3.98 24.03 -15.13
C LEU A 236 -4.02 25.50 -14.70
N LYS A 237 -4.98 25.86 -13.86
CA LYS A 237 -5.23 27.24 -13.42
C LYS A 237 -4.00 27.90 -12.79
N LYS A 238 -3.23 27.16 -12.00
CA LYS A 238 -2.06 27.67 -11.26
C LYS A 238 -0.92 28.14 -12.15
N VAL A 239 -0.80 27.60 -13.37
CA VAL A 239 0.27 27.91 -14.32
C VAL A 239 -0.25 28.41 -15.65
N ASN A 240 -1.56 28.64 -15.78
CA ASN A 240 -2.22 29.15 -16.99
C ASN A 240 -1.86 28.33 -18.24
N LYS A 241 -1.88 27.00 -18.14
CA LYS A 241 -1.49 26.07 -19.21
C LYS A 241 -2.62 25.11 -19.53
N VAL A 242 -2.90 24.90 -20.82
CA VAL A 242 -3.79 23.82 -21.28
C VAL A 242 -2.96 22.59 -21.62
N ILE A 243 -3.35 21.44 -21.09
CA ILE A 243 -2.74 20.14 -21.40
C ILE A 243 -3.73 19.34 -22.25
N THR A 244 -3.31 18.96 -23.44
CA THR A 244 -4.08 18.11 -24.35
C THR A 244 -3.50 16.71 -24.33
N PRO A 245 -4.33 15.66 -24.23
CA PRO A 245 -3.83 14.28 -24.27
C PRO A 245 -3.09 13.99 -25.59
N ALA A 246 -1.87 13.51 -25.50
CA ALA A 246 -1.12 13.05 -26.66
C ALA A 246 -1.69 11.71 -27.21
N PRO A 247 -1.48 11.40 -28.49
CA PRO A 247 -1.93 10.16 -29.08
C PRO A 247 -1.43 8.93 -28.31
N GLY A 248 -2.35 8.00 -28.03
CA GLY A 248 -2.05 6.80 -27.27
C GLY A 248 -2.33 6.92 -25.77
N PHE A 249 -2.59 8.11 -25.23
CA PHE A 249 -3.00 8.25 -23.83
C PHE A 249 -4.22 7.37 -23.53
N ASN A 250 -4.16 6.66 -22.41
CA ASN A 250 -5.30 5.89 -21.90
C ASN A 250 -5.24 5.80 -20.36
N ILE A 251 -6.34 5.43 -19.73
CA ILE A 251 -6.47 5.34 -18.29
C ILE A 251 -6.91 3.94 -17.89
N VAL A 252 -6.26 3.38 -16.88
CA VAL A 252 -6.66 2.16 -16.23
C VAL A 252 -6.78 2.44 -14.73
N ALA A 253 -7.93 2.18 -14.15
CA ALA A 253 -8.12 2.24 -12.71
C ALA A 253 -8.23 0.82 -12.14
N THR A 254 -7.58 0.55 -11.01
CA THR A 254 -7.75 -0.69 -10.25
C THR A 254 -8.47 -0.41 -8.94
N ALA A 255 -9.31 -1.34 -8.50
CA ALA A 255 -10.06 -1.24 -7.27
C ALA A 255 -10.28 -2.63 -6.63
N ASN A 256 -10.49 -2.66 -5.33
CA ASN A 256 -10.87 -3.88 -4.62
C ASN A 256 -12.40 -4.03 -4.54
N THR A 257 -13.14 -2.95 -4.78
CA THR A 257 -14.60 -2.89 -4.76
C THR A 257 -15.15 -2.47 -6.13
N LYS A 258 -16.46 -2.63 -6.32
CA LYS A 258 -17.15 -2.13 -7.52
C LYS A 258 -17.56 -0.65 -7.41
N GLY A 259 -16.89 0.13 -6.56
CA GLY A 259 -17.20 1.54 -6.28
C GLY A 259 -18.33 1.75 -5.28
N LYS A 260 -18.89 0.70 -4.72
CA LYS A 260 -19.99 0.77 -3.72
C LYS A 260 -19.49 0.80 -2.28
N GLY A 261 -18.16 0.87 -2.08
CA GLY A 261 -17.55 0.71 -0.76
C GLY A 261 -17.55 -0.75 -0.30
N SER A 262 -17.27 -0.96 0.99
CA SER A 262 -17.31 -2.29 1.61
C SER A 262 -18.55 -2.39 2.50
N ASP A 263 -19.63 -2.95 1.97
CA ASP A 263 -20.88 -3.18 2.74
C ASP A 263 -20.67 -4.20 3.86
N ASP A 264 -19.66 -5.08 3.72
CA ASP A 264 -19.32 -6.15 4.66
C ASP A 264 -18.13 -5.81 5.58
N GLY A 265 -17.59 -4.59 5.51
CA GLY A 265 -16.44 -4.15 6.32
C GLY A 265 -15.10 -4.80 6.00
N ARG A 266 -15.02 -5.65 4.96
CA ARG A 266 -13.80 -6.39 4.59
C ARG A 266 -12.71 -5.50 4.00
N PHE A 267 -13.11 -4.43 3.30
CA PHE A 267 -12.19 -3.46 2.69
C PHE A 267 -12.26 -2.13 3.45
N ILE A 268 -11.69 -2.13 4.65
CA ILE A 268 -11.64 -0.94 5.51
C ILE A 268 -10.90 0.17 4.75
N GLY A 269 -11.50 1.37 4.70
CA GLY A 269 -10.93 2.53 4.03
C GLY A 269 -11.38 2.74 2.58
N THR A 270 -12.13 1.79 1.99
CA THR A 270 -12.76 2.03 0.69
C THR A 270 -13.97 2.94 0.83
N ASN A 271 -14.09 3.88 -0.10
CA ASN A 271 -15.18 4.84 -0.13
C ASN A 271 -16.25 4.42 -1.15
N VAL A 272 -17.49 4.87 -0.92
CA VAL A 272 -18.51 4.86 -1.97
C VAL A 272 -18.10 5.90 -3.00
N MET A 273 -17.79 5.45 -4.20
CA MET A 273 -17.38 6.33 -5.29
C MET A 273 -18.57 7.04 -5.93
N ASN A 274 -18.31 8.25 -6.43
CA ASN A 274 -19.34 9.00 -7.15
C ASN A 274 -19.71 8.26 -8.46
N GLU A 275 -21.01 8.01 -8.66
CA GLU A 275 -21.52 7.32 -9.85
C GLU A 275 -21.12 8.03 -11.16
N ALA A 276 -21.15 9.37 -11.16
CA ALA A 276 -20.71 10.14 -12.32
C ALA A 276 -19.23 9.97 -12.65
N PHE A 277 -18.39 9.61 -11.67
CA PHE A 277 -16.99 9.25 -11.91
C PHE A 277 -16.87 7.84 -12.52
N LEU A 278 -17.63 6.88 -12.00
CA LEU A 278 -17.62 5.48 -12.47
C LEU A 278 -18.15 5.37 -13.89
N GLU A 279 -19.23 6.08 -14.24
CA GLU A 279 -19.84 6.10 -15.56
C GLU A 279 -18.91 6.60 -16.69
N ARG A 280 -17.80 7.25 -16.33
CA ARG A 280 -16.81 7.71 -17.31
C ARG A 280 -15.81 6.62 -17.71
N PHE A 281 -15.80 5.50 -17.03
CA PHE A 281 -15.06 4.33 -17.49
C PHE A 281 -15.89 3.57 -18.51
N SER A 282 -15.47 3.59 -19.77
CA SER A 282 -16.19 2.91 -20.88
C SER A 282 -16.19 1.40 -20.73
N ILE A 283 -15.21 0.85 -20.01
CA ILE A 283 -15.02 -0.59 -19.84
C ILE A 283 -14.82 -0.92 -18.38
N THR A 284 -15.64 -1.81 -17.85
CA THR A 284 -15.49 -2.37 -16.50
C THR A 284 -15.19 -3.86 -16.59
N MET A 285 -14.15 -4.31 -15.91
CA MET A 285 -13.71 -5.70 -15.88
C MET A 285 -13.62 -6.21 -14.45
N GLU A 286 -14.04 -7.45 -14.22
CA GLU A 286 -13.81 -8.14 -12.96
C GLU A 286 -12.65 -9.13 -13.13
N GLN A 287 -11.59 -8.96 -12.35
CA GLN A 287 -10.44 -9.85 -12.34
C GLN A 287 -10.61 -10.85 -11.19
N GLU A 288 -10.76 -12.10 -11.55
CA GLU A 288 -10.82 -13.21 -10.61
C GLU A 288 -9.41 -13.75 -10.30
N TYR A 289 -9.33 -14.67 -9.32
CA TYR A 289 -8.11 -15.45 -9.12
C TYR A 289 -7.87 -16.40 -10.31
N PRO A 290 -6.61 -16.74 -10.58
CA PRO A 290 -6.30 -17.66 -11.68
C PRO A 290 -6.89 -19.05 -11.43
N SER A 291 -7.20 -19.78 -12.50
CA SER A 291 -7.58 -21.19 -12.39
C SER A 291 -6.45 -22.02 -11.76
N VAL A 292 -6.78 -23.13 -11.11
CA VAL A 292 -5.82 -24.02 -10.44
C VAL A 292 -4.60 -24.33 -11.30
N LYS A 293 -4.80 -24.67 -12.59
CA LYS A 293 -3.70 -24.98 -13.52
C LYS A 293 -2.77 -23.78 -13.80
N VAL A 294 -3.34 -22.59 -13.87
CA VAL A 294 -2.58 -21.35 -14.09
C VAL A 294 -1.86 -20.96 -12.82
N GLU A 295 -2.50 -21.08 -11.68
CA GLU A 295 -1.91 -20.75 -10.40
C GLU A 295 -0.75 -21.70 -10.03
N GLN A 296 -0.87 -23.00 -10.35
CA GLN A 296 0.24 -23.94 -10.24
C GLN A 296 1.46 -23.48 -11.04
N LYS A 297 1.27 -22.96 -12.27
CA LYS A 297 2.37 -22.40 -13.05
C LYS A 297 2.98 -21.16 -12.40
N ILE A 298 2.15 -20.27 -11.84
CA ILE A 298 2.62 -19.07 -11.14
C ILE A 298 3.46 -19.47 -9.93
N VAL A 299 2.96 -20.38 -9.11
CA VAL A 299 3.63 -20.87 -7.89
C VAL A 299 4.91 -21.63 -8.24
N ALA A 300 4.89 -22.50 -9.26
CA ALA A 300 6.07 -23.19 -9.74
C ALA A 300 7.15 -22.22 -10.26
N ASN A 301 6.78 -21.18 -11.00
CA ASN A 301 7.71 -20.15 -11.45
C ASN A 301 8.30 -19.37 -10.27
N ALA A 302 7.52 -19.09 -9.22
CA ALA A 302 8.01 -18.44 -8.01
C ALA A 302 9.03 -19.30 -7.25
N LEU A 303 8.83 -20.61 -7.17
CA LEU A 303 9.82 -21.54 -6.63
C LEU A 303 11.05 -21.65 -7.54
N GLY A 304 10.85 -21.75 -8.85
CA GLY A 304 11.91 -21.86 -9.84
C GLY A 304 12.85 -20.64 -9.85
N SER A 305 12.33 -19.43 -9.59
CA SER A 305 13.16 -18.23 -9.46
C SER A 305 14.10 -18.28 -8.23
N ASN A 306 13.77 -19.11 -7.23
CA ASN A 306 14.62 -19.42 -6.09
C ASN A 306 15.44 -20.71 -6.25
N GLY A 307 15.47 -21.29 -7.46
CA GLY A 307 16.23 -22.51 -7.74
C GLY A 307 15.61 -23.79 -7.16
N ILE A 308 14.33 -23.76 -6.76
CA ILE A 308 13.64 -24.89 -6.14
C ILE A 308 12.61 -25.47 -7.10
N SER A 309 12.53 -26.82 -7.16
CA SER A 309 11.51 -27.55 -7.89
C SER A 309 10.84 -28.55 -6.96
N ASP A 310 9.62 -28.26 -6.51
CA ASP A 310 8.80 -29.11 -5.66
C ASP A 310 7.35 -29.09 -6.15
N ASN A 311 7.06 -29.94 -7.13
CA ASN A 311 5.73 -29.99 -7.75
C ASN A 311 4.66 -30.49 -6.79
N ASP A 312 4.98 -31.37 -5.83
CA ASP A 312 4.05 -31.85 -4.82
C ASP A 312 3.63 -30.71 -3.89
N PHE A 313 4.58 -29.88 -3.46
CA PHE A 313 4.27 -28.69 -2.68
C PHE A 313 3.40 -27.70 -3.45
N VAL A 314 3.72 -27.44 -4.71
CA VAL A 314 2.93 -26.57 -5.60
C VAL A 314 1.48 -27.03 -5.68
N GLU A 315 1.26 -28.31 -5.95
CA GLU A 315 -0.09 -28.87 -6.11
C GLU A 315 -0.89 -28.75 -4.82
N LYS A 316 -0.32 -29.13 -3.69
CA LYS A 316 -0.98 -29.08 -2.37
C LYS A 316 -1.26 -27.65 -1.93
N LEU A 317 -0.31 -26.74 -2.14
CA LEU A 317 -0.44 -25.33 -1.78
C LEU A 317 -1.56 -24.64 -2.57
N VAL A 318 -1.65 -24.90 -3.87
CA VAL A 318 -2.70 -24.33 -4.72
C VAL A 318 -4.07 -24.95 -4.40
N LEU A 319 -4.14 -26.26 -4.18
CA LEU A 319 -5.38 -26.92 -3.78
C LEU A 319 -5.90 -26.39 -2.44
N TRP A 320 -5.02 -26.20 -1.47
CA TRP A 320 -5.35 -25.61 -0.18
C TRP A 320 -5.95 -24.19 -0.33
N ALA A 321 -5.34 -23.35 -1.15
CA ALA A 321 -5.86 -22.00 -1.40
C ALA A 321 -7.22 -22.03 -2.13
N ASP A 322 -7.41 -22.95 -3.08
CA ASP A 322 -8.67 -23.10 -3.81
C ASP A 322 -9.83 -23.51 -2.88
N VAL A 323 -9.58 -24.45 -1.94
CA VAL A 323 -10.59 -24.85 -0.94
C VAL A 323 -10.96 -23.68 -0.03
N ILE A 324 -9.97 -22.91 0.48
CA ILE A 324 -10.23 -21.73 1.32
C ILE A 324 -11.03 -20.69 0.56
N ARG A 325 -10.72 -20.43 -0.72
CA ARG A 325 -11.45 -19.47 -1.54
C ARG A 325 -12.89 -19.90 -1.78
N LYS A 326 -13.14 -21.17 -2.01
CA LYS A 326 -14.51 -21.70 -2.13
C LYS A 326 -15.29 -21.48 -0.84
N SER A 327 -14.72 -21.83 0.30
CA SER A 327 -15.33 -21.57 1.62
C SER A 327 -15.56 -20.08 1.89
N PHE A 328 -14.68 -19.20 1.41
CA PHE A 328 -14.87 -17.75 1.49
C PHE A 328 -16.04 -17.27 0.65
N TYR A 329 -16.18 -17.73 -0.61
CA TYR A 329 -17.30 -17.35 -1.46
C TYR A 329 -18.64 -17.90 -0.96
N GLU A 330 -18.61 -19.04 -0.26
CA GLU A 330 -19.77 -19.63 0.42
C GLU A 330 -20.11 -18.93 1.75
N GLY A 331 -19.26 -18.01 2.21
CA GLY A 331 -19.44 -17.26 3.46
C GLY A 331 -19.07 -18.05 4.72
N ALA A 332 -18.45 -19.23 4.58
CA ALA A 332 -18.03 -20.05 5.73
C ALA A 332 -16.78 -19.51 6.44
N VAL A 333 -15.94 -18.73 5.76
CA VAL A 333 -14.77 -18.07 6.34
C VAL A 333 -14.75 -16.59 5.90
N SER A 334 -14.19 -15.73 6.75
CA SER A 334 -14.07 -14.28 6.47
C SER A 334 -12.77 -13.89 5.77
N GLU A 335 -11.75 -14.74 5.84
CA GLU A 335 -10.41 -14.50 5.32
C GLU A 335 -10.12 -15.34 4.08
N ILE A 336 -9.20 -14.84 3.24
CA ILE A 336 -8.87 -15.47 1.96
C ILE A 336 -7.35 -15.61 1.77
N ILE A 337 -6.94 -16.66 1.06
CA ILE A 337 -5.57 -16.85 0.61
C ILE A 337 -5.44 -16.38 -0.84
N SER A 338 -4.78 -15.25 -1.04
CA SER A 338 -4.55 -14.67 -2.37
C SER A 338 -3.38 -15.33 -3.09
N THR A 339 -3.32 -15.21 -4.42
CA THR A 339 -2.17 -15.65 -5.23
C THR A 339 -0.86 -14.98 -4.77
N ARG A 340 -0.92 -13.69 -4.40
CA ARG A 340 0.23 -13.00 -3.80
C ARG A 340 0.72 -13.69 -2.52
N ARG A 341 -0.20 -14.18 -1.69
CA ARG A 341 0.14 -14.91 -0.47
C ARG A 341 0.85 -16.24 -0.78
N LEU A 342 0.42 -16.95 -1.82
CA LEU A 342 1.09 -18.17 -2.26
C LEU A 342 2.53 -17.90 -2.72
N VAL A 343 2.75 -16.82 -3.46
CA VAL A 343 4.12 -16.40 -3.87
C VAL A 343 4.98 -16.10 -2.63
N HIS A 344 4.47 -15.36 -1.64
CA HIS A 344 5.21 -15.10 -0.39
C HIS A 344 5.51 -16.39 0.40
N ILE A 345 4.60 -17.38 0.38
CA ILE A 345 4.85 -18.70 1.00
C ILE A 345 6.01 -19.40 0.26
N CYS A 346 6.08 -19.32 -1.06
CA CYS A 346 7.20 -19.88 -1.83
C CYS A 346 8.53 -19.21 -1.50
N GLU A 347 8.55 -17.90 -1.33
CA GLU A 347 9.72 -17.15 -0.90
C GLU A 347 10.16 -17.56 0.51
N ALA A 348 9.22 -17.64 1.44
CA ALA A 348 9.48 -18.12 2.80
C ALA A 348 9.99 -19.57 2.80
N TYR A 349 9.41 -20.45 1.98
CA TYR A 349 9.84 -21.82 1.81
C TYR A 349 11.31 -21.93 1.35
N ALA A 350 11.71 -21.08 0.43
CA ALA A 350 13.09 -21.00 -0.02
C ALA A 350 14.05 -20.54 1.09
N ILE A 351 13.65 -19.53 1.87
CA ILE A 351 14.46 -18.96 2.97
C ILE A 351 14.61 -19.97 4.13
N PHE A 352 13.56 -20.70 4.45
CA PHE A 352 13.51 -21.59 5.62
C PHE A 352 13.80 -23.07 5.28
N ASN A 353 14.81 -23.29 4.45
CA ASN A 353 15.33 -24.63 4.13
C ASN A 353 14.26 -25.62 3.67
N GLN A 354 13.31 -25.15 2.89
CA GLN A 354 12.21 -25.95 2.33
C GLN A 354 11.28 -26.58 3.40
N TYR A 355 11.13 -25.89 4.54
CA TYR A 355 10.23 -26.35 5.58
C TYR A 355 8.81 -25.79 5.35
N ARG A 356 7.91 -26.63 4.82
CA ARG A 356 6.56 -26.26 4.34
C ARG A 356 5.70 -25.62 5.43
N GLU A 357 5.58 -26.27 6.59
CA GLU A 357 4.74 -25.80 7.70
C GLU A 357 5.21 -24.43 8.21
N LYS A 358 6.51 -24.25 8.39
CA LYS A 358 7.10 -22.96 8.82
C LYS A 358 6.79 -21.84 7.86
N ALA A 359 6.96 -22.08 6.55
CA ALA A 359 6.69 -21.09 5.52
C ALA A 359 5.22 -20.66 5.52
N ILE A 360 4.29 -21.61 5.61
CA ILE A 360 2.86 -21.34 5.67
C ILE A 360 2.50 -20.60 6.96
N GLN A 361 2.98 -21.08 8.12
CA GLN A 361 2.70 -20.49 9.42
C GLN A 361 3.12 -19.02 9.49
N LEU A 362 4.31 -18.68 8.99
CA LEU A 362 4.81 -17.31 8.98
C LEU A 362 3.93 -16.39 8.14
N CYS A 363 3.42 -16.87 7.02
CA CYS A 363 2.54 -16.12 6.14
C CYS A 363 1.08 -16.01 6.66
N LEU A 364 0.70 -16.85 7.64
CA LEU A 364 -0.61 -16.83 8.27
C LEU A 364 -0.67 -16.03 9.58
N ASN A 365 0.46 -15.58 10.12
CA ASN A 365 0.52 -14.85 11.40
C ASN A 365 -0.25 -13.53 11.44
N ARG A 366 -0.68 -12.99 10.29
CA ARG A 366 -1.52 -11.79 10.21
C ARG A 366 -3.00 -12.06 10.55
N PHE A 367 -3.43 -13.32 10.46
CA PHE A 367 -4.80 -13.69 10.77
C PHE A 367 -4.98 -13.89 12.28
N ASP A 368 -6.21 -13.84 12.74
CA ASP A 368 -6.56 -14.23 14.09
C ASP A 368 -6.17 -15.70 14.36
N VAL A 369 -6.10 -16.06 15.65
CA VAL A 369 -5.59 -17.36 16.07
C VAL A 369 -6.44 -18.52 15.53
N ASP A 370 -7.76 -18.36 15.54
CA ASP A 370 -8.70 -19.41 15.14
C ASP A 370 -8.65 -19.65 13.63
N THR A 371 -8.66 -18.58 12.83
CA THR A 371 -8.50 -18.65 11.38
C THR A 371 -7.16 -19.25 10.99
N LYS A 372 -6.07 -18.79 11.63
CA LYS A 372 -4.73 -19.34 11.41
C LYS A 372 -4.67 -20.83 11.67
N ASN A 373 -5.17 -21.28 12.82
CA ASN A 373 -5.17 -22.69 13.19
C ASN A 373 -6.01 -23.54 12.22
N SER A 374 -7.20 -23.06 11.89
CA SER A 374 -8.09 -23.73 10.92
C SER A 374 -7.42 -23.91 9.55
N PHE A 375 -6.73 -22.88 9.07
CA PHE A 375 -6.03 -22.94 7.78
C PHE A 375 -4.80 -23.88 7.83
N LEU A 376 -4.06 -23.89 8.94
CA LEU A 376 -2.95 -24.84 9.14
C LEU A 376 -3.42 -26.29 9.24
N GLU A 377 -4.50 -26.55 9.97
CA GLU A 377 -5.08 -27.89 10.07
C GLU A 377 -5.60 -28.40 8.72
N LEU A 378 -6.24 -27.50 7.93
CA LEU A 378 -6.65 -27.84 6.59
C LEU A 378 -5.46 -28.22 5.72
N TYR A 379 -4.34 -27.47 5.80
CA TYR A 379 -3.13 -27.79 5.06
C TYR A 379 -2.56 -29.16 5.47
N LYS A 380 -2.47 -29.45 6.77
CA LYS A 380 -1.99 -30.74 7.31
C LYS A 380 -2.83 -31.92 6.84
N LYS A 381 -4.14 -31.72 6.66
CA LYS A 381 -5.01 -32.76 6.10
C LYS A 381 -4.76 -33.04 4.60
N LEU A 382 -4.33 -32.02 3.87
CA LEU A 382 -4.03 -32.13 2.44
C LEU A 382 -2.59 -32.62 2.19
N ASP A 383 -1.67 -32.35 3.12
CA ASP A 383 -0.26 -32.69 3.02
C ASP A 383 0.19 -33.59 4.18
N ALA A 384 0.05 -34.90 3.99
CA ALA A 384 0.46 -35.90 4.98
C ALA A 384 1.99 -35.94 5.20
N SER A 385 2.78 -35.29 4.36
CA SER A 385 4.24 -35.22 4.50
C SER A 385 4.74 -34.19 5.51
N VAL A 386 3.83 -33.38 6.05
CA VAL A 386 4.17 -32.37 7.06
C VAL A 386 4.39 -33.06 8.39
N SER A 387 5.66 -33.25 8.76
CA SER A 387 6.05 -33.70 10.10
C SER A 387 5.78 -32.60 11.13
N PRO A 388 5.34 -32.93 12.36
CA PRO A 388 5.20 -31.94 13.43
C PRO A 388 6.54 -31.22 13.68
N LEU A 389 6.46 -29.91 13.99
CA LEU A 389 7.62 -29.13 14.41
C LEU A 389 8.39 -29.89 15.50
N PRO A 390 9.73 -29.91 15.46
CA PRO A 390 10.50 -30.28 16.65
C PRO A 390 10.05 -29.33 17.76
N GLU A 391 9.54 -29.88 18.87
CA GLU A 391 9.21 -29.09 20.05
C GLU A 391 10.46 -28.29 20.44
N GLU A 392 10.35 -26.94 20.46
CA GLU A 392 11.38 -26.13 21.08
C GLU A 392 11.53 -26.61 22.52
N THR A 393 12.61 -27.31 22.80
CA THR A 393 13.01 -27.71 24.16
C THR A 393 13.08 -26.40 24.95
N LYS A 394 12.04 -26.14 25.75
CA LYS A 394 12.11 -25.15 26.81
C LYS A 394 13.26 -25.58 27.71
N THR A 395 14.39 -24.94 27.56
CA THR A 395 15.48 -25.01 28.51
C THR A 395 14.93 -24.46 29.83
N THR A 396 14.53 -25.36 30.69
CA THR A 396 14.25 -25.06 32.08
C THR A 396 15.60 -24.71 32.70
N GLU A 397 15.88 -23.39 32.79
CA GLU A 397 16.94 -22.89 33.68
C GLU A 397 16.51 -23.25 35.10
N THR A 398 17.06 -24.37 35.60
CA THR A 398 17.07 -24.68 37.03
C THR A 398 18.02 -23.67 37.69
N GLN A 399 17.45 -22.64 38.27
CA GLN A 399 18.19 -21.80 39.24
C GLN A 399 18.55 -22.71 40.40
N ALA A 400 19.82 -23.06 40.52
CA ALA A 400 20.39 -23.57 41.72
C ALA A 400 20.67 -22.40 42.67
N ASP A 401 19.94 -22.35 43.78
CA ASP A 401 20.26 -21.51 44.92
C ASP A 401 21.66 -21.81 45.45
N PRO A 402 22.49 -20.84 45.70
CA PRO A 402 23.71 -21.04 46.48
C PRO A 402 23.33 -21.03 47.96
N GLU A 403 23.38 -22.20 48.61
CA GLU A 403 23.43 -22.30 50.06
C GLU A 403 24.62 -21.50 50.62
N ILE A 404 24.28 -20.56 51.46
CA ILE A 404 25.22 -19.86 52.32
C ILE A 404 25.51 -20.79 53.49
N ALA A 405 26.76 -21.26 53.64
CA ALA A 405 27.27 -21.86 54.84
C ALA A 405 28.45 -21.03 55.35
N PHE A 406 28.26 -20.48 56.55
CA PHE A 406 29.16 -19.95 57.56
C PHE A 406 30.55 -19.42 57.16
#